data_0f173553e2247dd2c283553d0307985e
#
_entry.id   0f173553e2247dd2c283553d0307985e
#
_cell.length_a   1.000
_cell.length_b   1.000
_cell.length_c   1.000
_cell.angle_alpha   90.00
_cell.angle_beta   90.00
_cell.angle_gamma   90.00
#
_symmetry.space_group_name_H-M   'P 1'
#
loop_
_entity.id
_entity.type
_entity.pdbx_description
1 polymer ?
#
loop_
_entity_poly.entity_id
_entity_poly.type
_entity_poly.pdbx_seq_one_letter_code
_entity_poly.pdbx_strand_id
1 'polypeptide(L)'
;MPRYSTDIKEEVHYGPIRPGYREREMKKSIKLACLATTILGGAAAAQDVTLTIESWRNDDLTIWQDIIIPAFEAANPGIRIQFSPTAPAEYNAILNSKLDAGSAGDLITCRPFDASLELFSQGQIADLTDLPVMANFSDVAKSAWQTDDGSATFCVPMASVIHGFLYNKTAFEELGLEAPTTVDEFYAVLDALKEDGTYIPMAMGTADQWEAATMGYQNIGPTYWKGEEGRKALIDGSQKLTDEQWVEPFRQLVRWTDYLGDGYEAQTYPDSQNLFTLGRAAIYPTGSWEIGVFTPQIEGAFEMGAFPPPVAAEGDTCYISDHTDIGMGMNAATEHPEEARTFLEWVGSPEFAALYANALPGFFSMNATPVEMEDPLATEFVSWRENCEETIRSTYQILSRGTPNLETETWNASANVMTKSETPEEVAARLQEGLASWYEPQQ
;
A
#
# COMPACT_ATOMS: atom_id res chain seq x y z
N MET A 1 -4.05 -57.57 5.18
CA MET A 1 -3.05 -58.42 4.44
C MET A 1 -3.27 -58.22 2.96
N PRO A 2 -2.26 -58.06 2.08
CA PRO A 2 -0.83 -58.28 2.30
C PRO A 2 0.06 -57.04 2.15
N ARG A 3 1.26 -57.21 2.69
CA ARG A 3 2.43 -56.33 2.59
C ARG A 3 3.12 -56.53 1.23
N TYR A 4 3.69 -55.48 0.64
CA TYR A 4 4.86 -55.59 -0.23
C TYR A 4 5.90 -54.54 0.15
N SER A 5 7.03 -55.06 0.60
CA SER A 5 8.33 -54.42 0.75
C SER A 5 9.15 -54.66 -0.50
N THR A 6 9.87 -53.69 -1.01
CA THR A 6 11.17 -53.91 -1.69
C THR A 6 12.02 -52.65 -1.64
N ASP A 7 13.12 -52.78 -0.89
CA ASP A 7 14.31 -51.93 -0.94
C ASP A 7 14.98 -52.03 -2.31
N ILE A 8 15.47 -50.90 -2.84
CA ILE A 8 16.58 -50.88 -3.80
C ILE A 8 17.55 -49.80 -3.35
N LYS A 9 18.71 -50.24 -2.80
CA LYS A 9 19.92 -49.45 -2.61
C LYS A 9 20.77 -49.59 -3.88
N GLU A 10 21.11 -48.49 -4.52
CA GLU A 10 22.24 -48.43 -5.46
C GLU A 10 23.40 -47.66 -4.82
N GLU A 11 24.48 -48.46 -4.56
CA GLU A 11 25.77 -47.91 -4.16
C GLU A 11 26.55 -47.51 -5.43
N VAL A 12 27.01 -46.26 -5.49
CA VAL A 12 27.98 -45.80 -6.50
C VAL A 12 29.37 -45.80 -5.88
N HIS A 13 30.23 -46.69 -6.40
CA HIS A 13 31.64 -46.80 -6.04
C HIS A 13 32.48 -45.67 -6.68
N TYR A 14 33.22 -44.95 -5.85
CA TYR A 14 34.35 -44.10 -6.27
C TYR A 14 35.66 -44.86 -6.13
N GLY A 15 36.37 -45.06 -7.24
CA GLY A 15 37.73 -45.57 -7.27
C GLY A 15 38.79 -44.45 -7.20
N PRO A 16 39.99 -44.70 -6.65
CA PRO A 16 40.99 -43.68 -6.38
C PRO A 16 41.90 -43.42 -7.59
N ILE A 17 42.16 -42.14 -7.87
CA ILE A 17 43.15 -41.66 -8.86
C ILE A 17 44.46 -41.36 -8.12
N ARG A 18 45.54 -42.02 -8.56
CA ARG A 18 46.91 -41.83 -8.05
C ARG A 18 47.61 -40.65 -8.71
N PRO A 19 48.56 -39.98 -8.01
CA PRO A 19 49.34 -38.86 -8.57
C PRO A 19 50.58 -39.36 -9.28
N GLY A 20 50.87 -38.80 -10.45
CA GLY A 20 52.14 -39.01 -11.20
C GLY A 20 53.02 -37.77 -11.13
N TYR A 21 54.12 -37.87 -10.43
CA TYR A 21 55.26 -36.97 -10.44
C TYR A 21 56.02 -37.07 -11.77
N ARG A 22 56.42 -35.94 -12.32
CA ARG A 22 57.63 -35.81 -13.13
C ARG A 22 58.25 -34.42 -13.02
N GLU A 23 59.31 -34.33 -12.24
CA GLU A 23 60.31 -33.24 -12.29
C GLU A 23 61.06 -33.25 -13.63
N ARG A 24 61.29 -32.10 -14.19
CA ARG A 24 62.45 -31.83 -15.07
C ARG A 24 62.99 -30.42 -14.81
N GLU A 25 64.18 -30.41 -14.24
CA GLU A 25 65.06 -29.25 -14.21
C GLU A 25 65.45 -28.82 -15.62
N MET A 26 65.55 -27.50 -15.85
CA MET A 26 66.54 -26.93 -16.79
C MET A 26 66.81 -25.43 -16.53
N LYS A 27 67.98 -25.23 -15.98
CA LYS A 27 69.00 -24.19 -16.18
C LYS A 27 68.63 -22.74 -16.55
N LYS A 28 69.18 -21.90 -15.69
CA LYS A 28 69.36 -20.44 -15.73
C LYS A 28 69.79 -19.88 -17.05
N SER A 29 69.18 -18.81 -17.51
CA SER A 29 69.83 -17.77 -18.33
C SER A 29 69.26 -16.41 -17.92
N ILE A 30 70.10 -15.61 -17.29
CA ILE A 30 69.86 -14.22 -16.90
C ILE A 30 69.99 -13.39 -18.21
N LYS A 31 68.89 -12.71 -18.57
CA LYS A 31 68.92 -11.53 -19.44
C LYS A 31 68.16 -10.39 -18.77
N LEU A 32 68.96 -9.38 -18.47
CA LEU A 32 68.55 -8.06 -18.00
C LEU A 32 67.71 -7.39 -19.08
N ALA A 33 66.44 -7.13 -18.80
CA ALA A 33 65.58 -6.30 -19.65
C ALA A 33 64.86 -5.27 -18.80
N CYS A 34 64.99 -4.02 -19.22
CA CYS A 34 64.55 -2.79 -18.60
C CYS A 34 63.10 -2.85 -18.11
N LEU A 35 62.88 -2.46 -16.84
CA LEU A 35 61.59 -2.19 -16.22
C LEU A 35 60.99 -0.93 -16.87
N ALA A 36 60.10 -1.09 -17.81
CA ALA A 36 59.10 -0.07 -18.15
C ALA A 36 57.88 -0.32 -17.23
N THR A 37 57.83 0.41 -16.14
CA THR A 37 56.65 0.43 -15.24
C THR A 37 55.52 1.17 -15.95
N THR A 38 54.73 0.46 -16.72
CA THR A 38 53.38 0.91 -17.09
C THR A 38 52.55 0.84 -15.83
N ILE A 39 52.32 1.98 -15.21
CA ILE A 39 51.24 2.15 -14.24
C ILE A 39 49.94 2.01 -15.04
N LEU A 40 49.43 0.78 -15.16
CA LEU A 40 48.01 0.57 -15.40
C LEU A 40 47.32 1.06 -14.14
N GLY A 41 46.82 2.29 -14.17
CA GLY A 41 45.78 2.75 -13.27
C GLY A 41 44.61 1.82 -13.51
N GLY A 42 44.49 0.75 -12.71
CA GLY A 42 43.26 0.01 -12.59
C GLY A 42 42.25 1.02 -12.06
N ALA A 43 41.31 1.43 -12.89
CA ALA A 43 40.05 1.92 -12.38
C ALA A 43 39.53 0.78 -11.45
N ALA A 44 39.61 0.98 -10.14
CA ALA A 44 38.86 0.16 -9.21
C ALA A 44 37.42 0.28 -9.72
N ALA A 45 36.88 -0.80 -10.27
CA ALA A 45 35.45 -0.88 -10.48
C ALA A 45 34.87 -0.61 -9.08
N ALA A 46 34.21 0.53 -8.91
CA ALA A 46 33.45 0.79 -7.71
C ALA A 46 32.52 -0.41 -7.55
N GLN A 47 32.56 -1.04 -6.40
CA GLN A 47 31.67 -2.15 -6.11
C GLN A 47 30.26 -1.57 -6.13
N ASP A 48 29.36 -2.19 -6.89
CA ASP A 48 27.96 -1.74 -6.93
C ASP A 48 27.39 -1.78 -5.49
N VAL A 49 26.82 -0.66 -5.06
CA VAL A 49 26.08 -0.57 -3.81
C VAL A 49 24.67 -1.08 -4.05
N THR A 50 24.17 -1.93 -3.16
CA THR A 50 22.77 -2.40 -3.22
C THR A 50 21.99 -1.77 -2.09
N LEU A 51 20.97 -0.98 -2.43
CA LEU A 51 20.00 -0.41 -1.49
C LEU A 51 18.79 -1.33 -1.41
N THR A 52 18.35 -1.65 -0.20
CA THR A 52 17.14 -2.44 0.05
C THR A 52 15.99 -1.52 0.44
N ILE A 53 14.83 -1.67 -0.24
CA ILE A 53 13.59 -0.94 0.05
C ILE A 53 12.65 -1.86 0.83
N GLU A 54 12.29 -1.49 2.05
CA GLU A 54 11.20 -2.10 2.82
C GLU A 54 9.86 -1.50 2.38
N SER A 55 8.86 -2.34 2.06
CA SER A 55 7.56 -1.87 1.58
C SER A 55 6.42 -2.79 2.01
N TRP A 56 5.19 -2.26 2.08
CA TRP A 56 3.98 -3.08 2.21
C TRP A 56 3.36 -3.45 0.86
N ARG A 57 3.93 -2.98 -0.25
CA ARG A 57 3.37 -3.12 -1.60
C ARG A 57 3.89 -4.40 -2.26
N ASN A 58 3.49 -5.56 -1.73
CA ASN A 58 3.86 -6.86 -2.30
C ASN A 58 3.24 -7.08 -3.69
N ASP A 59 2.07 -6.51 -3.96
CA ASP A 59 1.38 -6.64 -5.25
C ASP A 59 2.11 -5.90 -6.38
N ASP A 60 2.89 -4.87 -6.04
CA ASP A 60 3.64 -4.05 -7.00
C ASP A 60 5.01 -4.64 -7.36
N LEU A 61 5.40 -5.78 -6.78
CA LEU A 61 6.75 -6.34 -6.90
C LEU A 61 7.25 -6.42 -8.35
N THR A 62 6.42 -6.96 -9.24
CA THR A 62 6.78 -7.11 -10.67
C THR A 62 6.98 -5.75 -11.34
N ILE A 63 6.14 -4.77 -11.04
CA ILE A 63 6.23 -3.42 -11.60
C ILE A 63 7.51 -2.73 -11.13
N TRP A 64 7.86 -2.87 -9.85
CA TRP A 64 9.13 -2.38 -9.34
C TRP A 64 10.31 -3.04 -10.02
N GLN A 65 10.30 -4.36 -10.17
CA GLN A 65 11.42 -5.13 -10.75
C GLN A 65 11.59 -4.89 -12.25
N ASP A 66 10.50 -4.77 -13.00
CA ASP A 66 10.55 -4.76 -14.46
C ASP A 66 10.55 -3.34 -15.05
N ILE A 67 10.06 -2.33 -14.30
CA ILE A 67 9.88 -0.96 -14.80
C ILE A 67 10.65 0.07 -13.95
N ILE A 68 10.34 0.16 -12.65
CA ILE A 68 10.82 1.27 -11.81
C ILE A 68 12.32 1.13 -11.52
N ILE A 69 12.76 -0.03 -11.04
CA ILE A 69 14.18 -0.29 -10.71
C ILE A 69 15.07 -0.15 -11.94
N PRO A 70 14.75 -0.75 -13.10
CA PRO A 70 15.57 -0.59 -14.29
C PRO A 70 15.75 0.86 -14.75
N ALA A 71 14.70 1.70 -14.62
CA ALA A 71 14.79 3.12 -14.96
C ALA A 71 15.80 3.87 -14.08
N PHE A 72 15.78 3.63 -12.77
CA PHE A 72 16.75 4.21 -11.85
C PHE A 72 18.18 3.72 -12.10
N GLU A 73 18.36 2.40 -12.21
CA GLU A 73 19.68 1.78 -12.36
C GLU A 73 20.38 2.16 -13.68
N ALA A 74 19.59 2.37 -14.75
CA ALA A 74 20.13 2.86 -16.04
C ALA A 74 20.70 4.28 -15.93
N ALA A 75 20.09 5.13 -15.10
CA ALA A 75 20.54 6.50 -14.87
C ALA A 75 21.66 6.59 -13.83
N ASN A 76 21.79 5.59 -12.93
CA ASN A 76 22.70 5.60 -11.79
C ASN A 76 23.60 4.33 -11.78
N PRO A 77 24.54 4.19 -12.72
CA PRO A 77 25.44 3.04 -12.76
C PRO A 77 26.24 2.92 -11.46
N GLY A 78 26.21 1.76 -10.82
CA GLY A 78 26.89 1.49 -9.53
C GLY A 78 25.95 1.47 -8.33
N ILE A 79 24.68 1.83 -8.49
CA ILE A 79 23.64 1.64 -7.45
C ILE A 79 22.64 0.60 -7.95
N ARG A 80 22.38 -0.41 -7.12
CA ARG A 80 21.39 -1.45 -7.34
C ARG A 80 20.28 -1.31 -6.33
N ILE A 81 19.06 -1.68 -6.72
CA ILE A 81 17.89 -1.64 -5.84
C ILE A 81 17.35 -3.05 -5.64
N GLN A 82 17.13 -3.40 -4.39
CA GLN A 82 16.39 -4.59 -3.99
C GLN A 82 15.07 -4.19 -3.35
N PHE A 83 13.97 -4.46 -4.02
CA PHE A 83 12.64 -4.24 -3.44
C PHE A 83 12.26 -5.46 -2.60
N SER A 84 11.99 -5.24 -1.30
CA SER A 84 11.74 -6.27 -0.28
C SER A 84 10.36 -6.07 0.38
N PRO A 85 9.27 -6.42 -0.31
CA PRO A 85 7.94 -6.17 0.20
C PRO A 85 7.50 -7.23 1.21
N THR A 86 6.61 -6.81 2.11
CA THR A 86 5.90 -7.62 3.11
C THR A 86 4.41 -7.40 2.94
N ALA A 87 3.57 -8.38 3.27
CA ALA A 87 2.12 -8.22 3.21
C ALA A 87 1.63 -7.02 4.05
N PRO A 88 0.63 -6.25 3.58
CA PRO A 88 0.19 -5.02 4.25
C PRO A 88 -0.18 -5.17 5.73
N ALA A 89 -0.81 -6.29 6.09
CA ALA A 89 -1.22 -6.59 7.47
C ALA A 89 -0.02 -6.81 8.42
N GLU A 90 1.12 -7.29 7.91
CA GLU A 90 2.29 -7.65 8.69
C GLU A 90 3.38 -6.57 8.70
N TYR A 91 3.33 -5.64 7.74
CA TYR A 91 4.41 -4.70 7.45
C TYR A 91 4.90 -3.92 8.67
N ASN A 92 4.01 -3.27 9.40
CA ASN A 92 4.40 -2.41 10.52
C ASN A 92 5.14 -3.22 11.61
N ALA A 93 4.65 -4.41 11.96
CA ALA A 93 5.26 -5.25 12.98
C ALA A 93 6.63 -5.78 12.54
N ILE A 94 6.74 -6.21 11.27
CA ILE A 94 8.00 -6.71 10.72
C ILE A 94 9.02 -5.58 10.56
N LEU A 95 8.61 -4.41 10.05
CA LEU A 95 9.49 -3.24 9.91
C LEU A 95 10.04 -2.81 11.26
N ASN A 96 9.19 -2.63 12.28
CA ASN A 96 9.62 -2.25 13.62
C ASN A 96 10.62 -3.26 14.19
N SER A 97 10.35 -4.57 14.05
CA SER A 97 11.27 -5.62 14.49
C SER A 97 12.62 -5.56 13.78
N LYS A 98 12.65 -5.28 12.47
CA LYS A 98 13.89 -5.13 11.70
C LYS A 98 14.66 -3.89 12.09
N LEU A 99 13.97 -2.75 12.31
CA LEU A 99 14.59 -1.50 12.75
C LEU A 99 15.22 -1.66 14.13
N ASP A 100 14.51 -2.24 15.09
CA ASP A 100 15.01 -2.51 16.44
C ASP A 100 16.20 -3.46 16.46
N ALA A 101 16.24 -4.42 15.54
CA ALA A 101 17.34 -5.36 15.36
C ALA A 101 18.52 -4.80 14.56
N GLY A 102 18.40 -3.61 13.97
CA GLY A 102 19.39 -3.02 13.06
C GLY A 102 19.56 -3.82 11.76
N SER A 103 18.51 -4.49 11.28
CA SER A 103 18.50 -5.33 10.09
C SER A 103 17.51 -4.87 9.01
N ALA A 104 16.90 -3.70 9.19
CA ALA A 104 16.06 -3.08 8.18
C ALA A 104 16.89 -2.62 6.98
N GLY A 105 16.25 -2.57 5.79
CA GLY A 105 16.85 -2.03 4.59
C GLY A 105 17.19 -0.55 4.68
N ASP A 106 17.80 -0.02 3.63
CA ASP A 106 18.30 1.36 3.55
C ASP A 106 17.18 2.38 3.38
N LEU A 107 16.13 1.98 2.68
CA LEU A 107 14.98 2.79 2.30
C LEU A 107 13.69 2.18 2.87
N ILE A 108 12.80 3.03 3.31
CA ILE A 108 11.57 2.65 3.99
C ILE A 108 10.41 3.30 3.26
N THR A 109 9.47 2.50 2.78
CA THR A 109 8.18 3.01 2.32
C THR A 109 7.40 3.52 3.54
N CYS A 110 7.14 4.81 3.58
CA CYS A 110 6.55 5.51 4.70
C CYS A 110 5.02 5.51 4.63
N ARG A 111 4.35 4.97 5.64
CA ARG A 111 2.94 5.25 5.86
C ARG A 111 2.77 6.72 6.26
N PRO A 112 1.66 7.36 5.88
CA PRO A 112 1.46 8.77 6.22
C PRO A 112 1.22 8.98 7.72
N PHE A 113 1.46 10.20 8.17
CA PHE A 113 1.17 10.72 9.50
C PHE A 113 1.83 9.94 10.64
N ASP A 114 1.03 9.56 11.65
CA ASP A 114 1.53 9.11 12.96
C ASP A 114 2.39 7.85 12.89
N ALA A 115 2.12 6.93 11.98
CA ALA A 115 2.91 5.70 11.85
C ALA A 115 4.40 5.98 11.54
N SER A 116 4.68 6.90 10.60
CA SER A 116 6.05 7.27 10.27
C SER A 116 6.61 8.38 11.16
N LEU A 117 5.76 9.25 11.72
CA LEU A 117 6.16 10.23 12.73
C LEU A 117 6.70 9.54 13.99
N GLU A 118 6.13 8.41 14.39
CA GLU A 118 6.62 7.61 15.50
C GLU A 118 8.04 7.09 15.22
N LEU A 119 8.26 6.49 14.05
CA LEU A 119 9.59 6.01 13.63
C LEU A 119 10.62 7.14 13.58
N PHE A 120 10.22 8.32 13.08
CA PHE A 120 11.08 9.50 13.08
C PHE A 120 11.40 9.97 14.51
N SER A 121 10.42 10.02 15.38
CA SER A 121 10.58 10.42 16.78
C SER A 121 11.49 9.48 17.58
N GLN A 122 11.52 8.20 17.19
CA GLN A 122 12.42 7.18 17.73
C GLN A 122 13.83 7.23 17.12
N GLY A 123 14.06 8.11 16.13
CA GLY A 123 15.35 8.24 15.44
C GLY A 123 15.63 7.12 14.46
N GLN A 124 14.62 6.38 14.01
CA GLN A 124 14.77 5.25 13.07
C GLN A 124 14.70 5.70 11.60
N ILE A 125 14.04 6.82 11.30
CA ILE A 125 14.02 7.46 9.97
C ILE A 125 14.79 8.77 10.03
N ALA A 126 15.59 9.04 8.99
CA ALA A 126 16.42 10.24 8.90
C ALA A 126 15.59 11.49 8.57
N ASP A 127 16.10 12.66 9.01
CA ASP A 127 15.60 13.97 8.58
C ASP A 127 16.02 14.24 7.13
N LEU A 128 15.05 14.55 6.29
CA LEU A 128 15.21 14.83 4.85
C LEU A 128 14.84 16.28 4.49
N THR A 129 14.68 17.16 5.48
CA THR A 129 14.23 18.56 5.29
C THR A 129 15.11 19.32 4.30
N ASP A 130 16.41 19.04 4.32
CA ASP A 130 17.43 19.68 3.47
C ASP A 130 17.54 19.09 2.06
N LEU A 131 16.76 18.04 1.75
CA LEU A 131 16.81 17.38 0.46
C LEU A 131 16.25 18.32 -0.62
N PRO A 132 17.03 18.70 -1.68
CA PRO A 132 16.61 19.68 -2.67
C PRO A 132 15.25 19.41 -3.33
N VAL A 133 14.94 18.13 -3.58
CA VAL A 133 13.66 17.74 -4.21
C VAL A 133 12.42 18.06 -3.37
N MET A 134 12.55 18.35 -2.08
CA MET A 134 11.42 18.78 -1.25
C MET A 134 10.75 20.07 -1.76
N ALA A 135 11.46 20.86 -2.57
CA ALA A 135 10.91 22.03 -3.25
C ALA A 135 9.86 21.67 -4.34
N ASN A 136 9.82 20.42 -4.78
CA ASN A 136 8.87 19.94 -5.79
C ASN A 136 7.48 19.59 -5.19
N PHE A 137 7.30 19.76 -3.89
CA PHE A 137 6.07 19.39 -3.19
C PHE A 137 5.43 20.58 -2.49
N SER A 138 4.09 20.63 -2.52
CA SER A 138 3.32 21.59 -1.75
C SER A 138 3.42 21.31 -0.24
N ASP A 139 3.07 22.30 0.58
CA ASP A 139 3.02 22.09 2.03
C ASP A 139 1.98 21.04 2.43
N VAL A 140 0.88 20.94 1.69
CA VAL A 140 -0.13 19.89 1.89
C VAL A 140 0.48 18.50 1.62
N ALA A 141 1.21 18.34 0.53
CA ALA A 141 1.87 17.07 0.20
C ALA A 141 2.87 16.64 1.27
N LYS A 142 3.68 17.60 1.78
CA LYS A 142 4.67 17.34 2.84
C LYS A 142 4.05 17.05 4.20
N SER A 143 2.87 17.60 4.50
CA SER A 143 2.24 17.57 5.83
C SER A 143 2.05 16.16 6.38
N ALA A 144 1.91 15.15 5.50
CA ALA A 144 1.76 13.75 5.91
C ALA A 144 3.06 13.12 6.46
N TRP A 145 4.20 13.75 6.19
CA TRP A 145 5.52 13.26 6.61
C TRP A 145 6.38 14.35 7.25
N GLN A 146 5.71 15.26 7.95
CA GLN A 146 6.35 16.31 8.74
C GLN A 146 6.07 16.15 10.22
N THR A 147 6.94 16.74 11.04
CA THR A 147 6.64 16.99 12.46
C THR A 147 5.48 17.97 12.59
N ASP A 148 4.78 17.94 13.73
CA ASP A 148 3.58 18.79 13.93
C ASP A 148 3.85 20.29 13.79
N ASP A 149 5.06 20.73 14.11
CA ASP A 149 5.51 22.11 13.97
C ASP A 149 6.09 22.43 12.57
N GLY A 150 6.11 21.43 11.66
CA GLY A 150 6.66 21.56 10.32
C GLY A 150 8.17 21.76 10.26
N SER A 151 8.88 21.57 11.39
CA SER A 151 10.32 21.83 11.45
C SER A 151 11.18 20.78 10.76
N ALA A 152 10.67 19.55 10.60
CA ALA A 152 11.36 18.47 9.92
C ALA A 152 10.42 17.69 8.98
N THR A 153 10.95 17.28 7.82
CA THR A 153 10.30 16.38 6.86
C THR A 153 11.12 15.11 6.77
N PHE A 154 10.50 13.94 6.97
CA PHE A 154 11.22 12.68 7.14
C PHE A 154 10.96 11.66 6.02
N CYS A 155 10.04 11.90 5.09
CA CYS A 155 9.88 11.10 3.88
C CYS A 155 9.57 11.99 2.69
N VAL A 156 10.05 11.60 1.51
CA VAL A 156 9.70 12.21 0.23
C VAL A 156 8.28 11.78 -0.13
N PRO A 157 7.32 12.70 -0.33
CA PRO A 157 5.97 12.35 -0.76
C PRO A 157 6.00 11.66 -2.14
N MET A 158 5.28 10.56 -2.31
CA MET A 158 5.20 9.89 -3.61
C MET A 158 3.82 10.03 -4.23
N ALA A 159 2.80 9.48 -3.57
CA ALA A 159 1.46 9.45 -4.16
C ALA A 159 0.34 9.52 -3.12
N SER A 160 -0.82 10.00 -3.56
CA SER A 160 -2.13 9.84 -2.93
C SER A 160 -2.92 8.73 -3.63
N VAL A 161 -3.98 8.26 -2.97
CA VAL A 161 -4.95 7.30 -3.50
C VAL A 161 -6.36 7.75 -3.16
N ILE A 162 -7.33 7.38 -3.99
CA ILE A 162 -8.74 7.73 -3.83
C ILE A 162 -9.55 6.47 -3.55
N HIS A 163 -10.39 6.48 -2.53
CA HIS A 163 -11.31 5.39 -2.22
C HIS A 163 -12.55 5.44 -3.12
N GLY A 164 -13.10 4.26 -3.41
CA GLY A 164 -14.30 4.10 -4.23
C GLY A 164 -14.64 2.61 -4.38
N PHE A 165 -15.30 2.32 -5.48
CA PHE A 165 -15.69 0.96 -5.84
C PHE A 165 -15.23 0.65 -7.27
N LEU A 166 -14.66 -0.52 -7.46
CA LEU A 166 -14.48 -1.10 -8.77
C LEU A 166 -15.64 -2.06 -9.05
N TYR A 167 -16.05 -2.18 -10.30
CA TYR A 167 -17.11 -3.09 -10.68
C TYR A 167 -16.86 -3.74 -12.05
N ASN A 168 -17.41 -4.92 -12.24
CA ASN A 168 -17.44 -5.63 -13.52
C ASN A 168 -18.50 -4.99 -14.42
N LYS A 169 -18.07 -4.06 -15.29
CA LYS A 169 -18.93 -3.31 -16.19
C LYS A 169 -19.65 -4.24 -17.18
N THR A 170 -18.97 -5.30 -17.64
CA THR A 170 -19.58 -6.31 -18.52
C THR A 170 -20.77 -7.00 -17.84
N ALA A 171 -20.63 -7.38 -16.56
CA ALA A 171 -21.72 -7.98 -15.79
C ALA A 171 -22.90 -7.01 -15.61
N PHE A 172 -22.61 -5.72 -15.38
CA PHE A 172 -23.63 -4.69 -15.25
C PHE A 172 -24.40 -4.50 -16.56
N GLU A 173 -23.67 -4.43 -17.70
CA GLU A 173 -24.28 -4.33 -19.03
C GLU A 173 -25.16 -5.55 -19.37
N GLU A 174 -24.70 -6.77 -19.07
CA GLU A 174 -25.47 -8.02 -19.28
C GLU A 174 -26.78 -8.04 -18.49
N LEU A 175 -26.81 -7.45 -17.30
CA LEU A 175 -27.97 -7.41 -16.42
C LEU A 175 -28.79 -6.11 -16.55
N GLY A 176 -28.34 -5.16 -17.38
CA GLY A 176 -28.98 -3.87 -17.57
C GLY A 176 -28.91 -2.97 -16.32
N LEU A 177 -27.82 -3.10 -15.54
CA LEU A 177 -27.56 -2.30 -14.37
C LEU A 177 -26.68 -1.10 -14.72
N GLU A 178 -26.82 -0.03 -13.95
CA GLU A 178 -25.96 1.17 -14.03
C GLU A 178 -25.19 1.34 -12.71
N ALA A 179 -24.05 2.04 -12.76
CA ALA A 179 -23.28 2.36 -11.56
C ALA A 179 -24.13 3.23 -10.62
N PRO A 180 -24.26 2.87 -9.33
CA PRO A 180 -25.14 3.56 -8.40
C PRO A 180 -24.55 4.90 -7.97
N THR A 181 -25.39 5.91 -7.79
CA THR A 181 -25.03 7.24 -7.28
C THR A 181 -25.52 7.47 -5.85
N THR A 182 -26.57 6.79 -5.44
CA THR A 182 -27.15 6.87 -4.10
C THR A 182 -27.06 5.53 -3.37
N VAL A 183 -27.14 5.58 -2.03
CA VAL A 183 -27.18 4.38 -1.18
C VAL A 183 -28.37 3.47 -1.54
N ASP A 184 -29.54 4.04 -1.85
CA ASP A 184 -30.70 3.25 -2.26
C ASP A 184 -30.47 2.53 -3.60
N GLU A 185 -29.88 3.21 -4.59
CA GLU A 185 -29.49 2.60 -5.86
C GLU A 185 -28.43 1.52 -5.68
N PHE A 186 -27.44 1.74 -4.79
CA PHE A 186 -26.42 0.76 -4.47
C PHE A 186 -27.03 -0.57 -3.96
N TYR A 187 -27.97 -0.48 -3.03
CA TYR A 187 -28.65 -1.69 -2.55
C TYR A 187 -29.58 -2.29 -3.59
N ALA A 188 -30.22 -1.49 -4.45
CA ALA A 188 -31.01 -2.02 -5.55
C ALA A 188 -30.17 -2.83 -6.53
N VAL A 189 -28.93 -2.37 -6.82
CA VAL A 189 -27.94 -3.10 -7.63
C VAL A 189 -27.52 -4.38 -6.94
N LEU A 190 -27.18 -4.33 -5.65
CA LEU A 190 -26.80 -5.53 -4.88
C LEU A 190 -27.93 -6.57 -4.81
N ASP A 191 -29.17 -6.15 -4.62
CA ASP A 191 -30.35 -7.02 -4.61
C ASP A 191 -30.56 -7.67 -6.01
N ALA A 192 -30.41 -6.91 -7.08
CA ALA A 192 -30.54 -7.43 -8.45
C ALA A 192 -29.43 -8.48 -8.77
N LEU A 193 -28.20 -8.21 -8.39
CA LEU A 193 -27.08 -9.15 -8.53
C LEU A 193 -27.31 -10.44 -7.74
N LYS A 194 -27.83 -10.30 -6.51
CA LYS A 194 -28.16 -11.43 -5.64
C LYS A 194 -29.31 -12.28 -6.18
N GLU A 195 -30.35 -11.64 -6.72
CA GLU A 195 -31.51 -12.32 -7.32
C GLU A 195 -31.10 -13.09 -8.59
N ASP A 196 -30.26 -12.49 -9.44
CA ASP A 196 -29.74 -13.15 -10.65
C ASP A 196 -28.88 -14.37 -10.30
N GLY A 197 -28.01 -14.25 -9.28
CA GLY A 197 -27.20 -15.34 -8.74
C GLY A 197 -26.05 -15.84 -9.63
N THR A 198 -25.77 -15.16 -10.74
CA THR A 198 -24.62 -15.47 -11.61
C THR A 198 -23.32 -15.02 -10.95
N TYR A 199 -23.35 -13.88 -10.29
CA TYR A 199 -22.21 -13.25 -9.61
C TYR A 199 -22.43 -13.20 -8.09
N ILE A 200 -21.34 -13.28 -7.34
CA ILE A 200 -21.33 -12.79 -5.95
C ILE A 200 -21.51 -11.27 -6.05
N PRO A 201 -22.51 -10.67 -5.39
CA PRO A 201 -22.74 -9.23 -5.53
C PRO A 201 -21.51 -8.38 -5.22
N MET A 202 -20.79 -8.72 -4.12
CA MET A 202 -19.63 -7.96 -3.68
C MET A 202 -18.55 -8.89 -3.10
N ALA A 203 -17.28 -8.63 -3.40
CA ALA A 203 -16.14 -9.32 -2.80
C ALA A 203 -15.49 -8.44 -1.74
N MET A 204 -15.34 -8.96 -0.54
CA MET A 204 -14.53 -8.41 0.55
C MET A 204 -14.32 -9.50 1.60
N GLY A 205 -13.12 -9.55 2.20
CA GLY A 205 -12.81 -10.43 3.32
C GLY A 205 -12.68 -9.68 4.64
N THR A 206 -12.59 -10.41 5.74
CA THR A 206 -12.38 -9.84 7.08
C THR A 206 -11.18 -10.43 7.81
N ALA A 207 -10.51 -11.45 7.24
CA ALA A 207 -9.39 -12.12 7.91
C ALA A 207 -8.21 -11.17 8.17
N ASP A 208 -7.92 -10.25 7.25
CA ASP A 208 -6.86 -9.25 7.40
C ASP A 208 -7.33 -7.98 8.15
N GLN A 209 -8.58 -7.89 8.56
CA GLN A 209 -9.23 -6.82 9.35
C GLN A 209 -9.17 -5.42 8.70
N TRP A 210 -7.99 -4.97 8.24
CA TRP A 210 -7.82 -3.67 7.62
C TRP A 210 -8.70 -3.48 6.37
N GLU A 211 -9.01 -4.56 5.66
CA GLU A 211 -9.87 -4.57 4.48
C GLU A 211 -11.27 -4.03 4.84
N ALA A 212 -11.90 -4.60 5.86
CA ALA A 212 -13.20 -4.15 6.35
C ALA A 212 -13.18 -2.68 6.82
N ALA A 213 -12.11 -2.24 7.45
CA ALA A 213 -11.98 -0.87 7.93
C ALA A 213 -11.67 0.11 6.79
N THR A 214 -10.64 -0.15 6.00
CA THR A 214 -10.16 0.78 4.98
C THR A 214 -11.07 0.80 3.76
N MET A 215 -11.39 -0.39 3.22
CA MET A 215 -12.19 -0.52 2.01
C MET A 215 -13.70 -0.47 2.31
N GLY A 216 -14.09 -0.66 3.57
CA GLY A 216 -15.46 -0.54 4.04
C GLY A 216 -15.70 0.76 4.81
N TYR A 217 -15.44 0.76 6.11
CA TYR A 217 -15.78 1.87 7.02
C TYR A 217 -15.25 3.23 6.57
N GLN A 218 -13.96 3.33 6.22
CA GLN A 218 -13.33 4.59 5.78
C GLN A 218 -13.72 5.00 4.36
N ASN A 219 -14.14 4.05 3.53
CA ASN A 219 -14.59 4.33 2.17
C ASN A 219 -15.95 5.04 2.18
N ILE A 220 -16.96 4.45 2.84
CA ILE A 220 -18.32 5.01 2.84
C ILE A 220 -18.58 6.01 3.95
N GLY A 221 -17.81 5.95 5.02
CA GLY A 221 -18.03 6.74 6.24
C GLY A 221 -18.11 8.25 6.00
N PRO A 222 -17.26 8.86 5.17
CA PRO A 222 -17.32 10.30 4.86
C PRO A 222 -18.70 10.79 4.42
N THR A 223 -19.49 9.97 3.73
CA THR A 223 -20.88 10.28 3.36
C THR A 223 -21.75 10.55 4.60
N TYR A 224 -21.52 9.85 5.71
CA TYR A 224 -22.32 9.95 6.92
C TYR A 224 -21.83 11.03 7.87
N TRP A 225 -20.52 11.11 8.13
CA TRP A 225 -19.96 12.15 9.03
C TRP A 225 -19.56 13.45 8.32
N LYS A 226 -19.82 13.58 7.00
CA LYS A 226 -19.55 14.76 6.17
C LYS A 226 -18.06 15.13 6.06
N GLY A 227 -17.27 14.14 5.65
CA GLY A 227 -15.87 14.33 5.30
C GLY A 227 -15.04 15.03 6.39
N GLU A 228 -14.33 16.10 6.00
CA GLU A 228 -13.46 16.86 6.91
C GLU A 228 -14.20 17.59 8.03
N GLU A 229 -15.48 17.96 7.82
CA GLU A 229 -16.28 18.58 8.88
C GLU A 229 -16.41 17.64 10.09
N GLY A 230 -16.87 16.40 9.85
CA GLY A 230 -17.01 15.41 10.90
C GLY A 230 -15.66 14.99 11.50
N ARG A 231 -14.63 14.79 10.66
CA ARG A 231 -13.29 14.45 11.16
C ARG A 231 -12.73 15.50 12.13
N LYS A 232 -12.87 16.80 11.80
CA LYS A 232 -12.47 17.91 12.67
C LYS A 232 -13.31 17.97 13.94
N ALA A 233 -14.61 17.71 13.84
CA ALA A 233 -15.51 17.65 14.98
C ALA A 233 -15.19 16.48 15.93
N LEU A 234 -14.68 15.37 15.40
CA LEU A 234 -14.15 14.28 16.22
C LEU A 234 -12.83 14.69 16.91
N ILE A 235 -11.95 15.40 16.20
CA ILE A 235 -10.68 15.89 16.75
C ILE A 235 -10.91 16.91 17.87
N ASP A 236 -11.82 17.86 17.70
CA ASP A 236 -12.08 18.90 18.71
C ASP A 236 -13.02 18.43 19.85
N GLY A 237 -13.57 17.21 19.75
CA GLY A 237 -14.44 16.60 20.75
C GLY A 237 -15.90 17.04 20.70
N SER A 238 -16.31 17.86 19.70
CA SER A 238 -17.70 18.26 19.50
C SER A 238 -18.60 17.13 18.98
N GLN A 239 -18.02 16.09 18.40
CA GLN A 239 -18.65 14.81 18.08
C GLN A 239 -17.96 13.65 18.78
N LYS A 240 -18.70 12.57 18.98
CA LYS A 240 -18.22 11.34 19.59
C LYS A 240 -18.39 10.16 18.62
N LEU A 241 -17.55 9.14 18.75
CA LEU A 241 -17.67 7.90 17.94
C LEU A 241 -18.99 7.16 18.18
N THR A 242 -19.69 7.47 19.28
CA THR A 242 -21.02 6.95 19.60
C THR A 242 -22.17 7.74 18.97
N ASP A 243 -21.90 8.86 18.30
CA ASP A 243 -22.91 9.63 17.60
C ASP A 243 -23.37 8.88 16.34
N GLU A 244 -24.62 9.07 15.94
CA GLU A 244 -25.31 8.31 14.88
C GLU A 244 -24.51 8.26 13.58
N GLN A 245 -23.93 9.38 13.14
CA GLN A 245 -23.16 9.48 11.90
C GLN A 245 -21.86 8.66 11.92
N TRP A 246 -21.33 8.32 13.09
CA TRP A 246 -20.15 7.48 13.26
C TRP A 246 -20.49 5.99 13.42
N VAL A 247 -21.70 5.70 13.90
CA VAL A 247 -22.21 4.32 14.06
C VAL A 247 -22.77 3.80 12.75
N GLU A 248 -23.41 4.65 11.95
CA GLU A 248 -24.09 4.23 10.73
C GLU A 248 -23.20 3.50 9.72
N PRO A 249 -21.95 3.89 9.44
CA PRO A 249 -21.08 3.11 8.58
C PRO A 249 -20.86 1.67 9.06
N PHE A 250 -20.79 1.42 10.36
CA PHE A 250 -20.73 0.05 10.90
C PHE A 250 -22.00 -0.75 10.63
N ARG A 251 -23.19 -0.11 10.70
CA ARG A 251 -24.44 -0.76 10.31
C ARG A 251 -24.48 -1.10 8.83
N GLN A 252 -23.91 -0.24 7.99
CA GLN A 252 -23.77 -0.54 6.57
C GLN A 252 -22.86 -1.75 6.34
N LEU A 253 -21.74 -1.87 7.05
CA LEU A 253 -20.87 -3.06 6.96
C LEU A 253 -21.61 -4.34 7.37
N VAL A 254 -22.44 -4.30 8.42
CA VAL A 254 -23.29 -5.44 8.79
C VAL A 254 -24.24 -5.80 7.65
N ARG A 255 -24.88 -4.82 7.02
CA ARG A 255 -25.79 -5.04 5.89
C ARG A 255 -25.07 -5.61 4.67
N TRP A 256 -23.82 -5.20 4.42
CA TRP A 256 -22.99 -5.72 3.33
C TRP A 256 -22.78 -7.23 3.43
N THR A 257 -22.75 -7.79 4.63
CA THR A 257 -22.54 -9.24 4.82
C THR A 257 -23.58 -10.10 4.12
N ASP A 258 -24.77 -9.57 3.83
CA ASP A 258 -25.82 -10.28 3.10
C ASP A 258 -25.54 -10.41 1.60
N TYR A 259 -24.52 -9.71 1.09
CA TYR A 259 -24.12 -9.64 -0.32
C TYR A 259 -22.71 -10.17 -0.59
N LEU A 260 -22.00 -10.59 0.43
CA LEU A 260 -20.68 -11.23 0.33
C LEU A 260 -20.83 -12.73 0.04
N GLY A 261 -19.79 -13.32 -0.52
CA GLY A 261 -19.70 -14.77 -0.71
C GLY A 261 -19.61 -15.54 0.60
N ASP A 262 -20.03 -16.81 0.58
CA ASP A 262 -19.90 -17.70 1.73
C ASP A 262 -18.44 -17.79 2.21
N GLY A 263 -18.21 -17.68 3.51
CA GLY A 263 -16.90 -17.81 4.13
C GLY A 263 -16.04 -16.54 4.06
N TYR A 264 -16.62 -15.39 3.76
CA TYR A 264 -15.94 -14.08 3.76
C TYR A 264 -15.18 -13.80 5.07
N GLU A 265 -15.63 -14.38 6.19
CA GLU A 265 -15.00 -14.23 7.50
C GLU A 265 -13.58 -14.79 7.56
N ALA A 266 -13.26 -15.75 6.68
CA ALA A 266 -11.96 -16.37 6.58
C ALA A 266 -11.18 -15.95 5.32
N GLN A 267 -11.77 -15.12 4.46
CA GLN A 267 -11.09 -14.61 3.27
C GLN A 267 -10.08 -13.53 3.63
N THR A 268 -8.89 -13.69 3.07
CA THR A 268 -7.81 -12.72 3.12
C THR A 268 -7.95 -11.72 1.96
N TYR A 269 -7.19 -10.64 1.99
CA TYR A 269 -7.14 -9.67 0.90
C TYR A 269 -6.84 -10.30 -0.47
N PRO A 270 -5.83 -11.17 -0.64
CA PRO A 270 -5.64 -11.88 -1.91
C PRO A 270 -6.84 -12.75 -2.33
N ASP A 271 -7.59 -13.31 -1.39
CA ASP A 271 -8.79 -14.10 -1.72
C ASP A 271 -9.90 -13.22 -2.30
N SER A 272 -10.16 -12.05 -1.70
CA SER A 272 -11.14 -11.10 -2.19
C SER A 272 -10.75 -10.48 -3.53
N GLN A 273 -9.46 -10.13 -3.73
CA GLN A 273 -8.91 -9.71 -5.02
C GLN A 273 -9.16 -10.77 -6.11
N ASN A 274 -8.88 -12.05 -5.82
CA ASN A 274 -9.10 -13.15 -6.75
C ASN A 274 -10.58 -13.35 -7.11
N LEU A 275 -11.51 -13.15 -6.16
CA LEU A 275 -12.94 -13.25 -6.47
C LEU A 275 -13.36 -12.20 -7.50
N PHE A 276 -12.84 -10.99 -7.43
CA PHE A 276 -13.14 -9.93 -8.37
C PHE A 276 -12.42 -10.14 -9.70
N THR A 277 -11.11 -10.33 -9.71
CA THR A 277 -10.30 -10.42 -10.95
C THR A 277 -10.63 -11.65 -11.80
N LEU A 278 -11.12 -12.73 -11.18
CA LEU A 278 -11.64 -13.91 -11.88
C LEU A 278 -13.08 -13.73 -12.36
N GLY A 279 -13.68 -12.55 -12.22
CA GLY A 279 -15.05 -12.24 -12.64
C GLY A 279 -16.12 -13.01 -11.87
N ARG A 280 -15.83 -13.46 -10.64
CA ARG A 280 -16.80 -14.16 -9.77
C ARG A 280 -17.65 -13.20 -8.96
N ALA A 281 -17.09 -12.06 -8.59
CA ALA A 281 -17.81 -10.99 -7.91
C ALA A 281 -18.03 -9.81 -8.87
N ALA A 282 -19.17 -9.12 -8.72
CA ALA A 282 -19.54 -8.00 -9.57
C ALA A 282 -19.01 -6.66 -9.06
N ILE A 283 -18.88 -6.45 -7.76
CA ILE A 283 -18.41 -5.20 -7.13
C ILE A 283 -17.27 -5.51 -6.18
N TYR A 284 -16.30 -4.59 -6.11
CA TYR A 284 -15.17 -4.63 -5.18
C TYR A 284 -15.00 -3.26 -4.51
N PRO A 285 -15.40 -3.11 -3.23
CA PRO A 285 -15.10 -1.89 -2.46
C PRO A 285 -13.60 -1.80 -2.29
N THR A 286 -12.99 -0.67 -2.63
CA THR A 286 -11.53 -0.53 -2.60
C THR A 286 -11.09 0.93 -2.75
N GLY A 287 -9.98 1.15 -3.40
CA GLY A 287 -9.48 2.41 -3.88
C GLY A 287 -8.68 2.25 -5.16
N SER A 288 -8.21 3.37 -5.66
CA SER A 288 -7.51 3.47 -6.93
C SER A 288 -6.24 2.60 -7.04
N TRP A 289 -5.65 2.19 -5.90
CA TRP A 289 -4.42 1.37 -5.87
C TRP A 289 -4.54 -0.01 -6.51
N GLU A 290 -5.77 -0.49 -6.77
CA GLU A 290 -5.99 -1.78 -7.44
C GLU A 290 -5.94 -1.68 -8.96
N ILE A 291 -6.06 -0.51 -9.53
CA ILE A 291 -6.16 -0.35 -10.99
C ILE A 291 -4.96 -1.01 -11.69
N GLY A 292 -3.75 -0.66 -11.27
CA GLY A 292 -2.52 -1.21 -11.86
C GLY A 292 -2.32 -2.70 -11.62
N VAL A 293 -2.88 -3.23 -10.52
CA VAL A 293 -2.80 -4.65 -10.16
C VAL A 293 -3.85 -5.48 -10.90
N PHE A 294 -5.09 -4.98 -10.99
CA PHE A 294 -6.21 -5.73 -11.56
C PHE A 294 -6.23 -5.72 -13.07
N THR A 295 -5.89 -4.60 -13.71
CA THR A 295 -5.94 -4.46 -15.18
C THR A 295 -5.22 -5.61 -15.89
N PRO A 296 -3.96 -5.98 -15.57
CA PRO A 296 -3.28 -7.10 -16.22
C PRO A 296 -3.86 -8.46 -15.83
N GLN A 297 -4.45 -8.62 -14.64
CA GLN A 297 -5.04 -9.89 -14.20
C GLN A 297 -6.37 -10.18 -14.90
N ILE A 298 -7.14 -9.14 -15.19
CA ILE A 298 -8.45 -9.24 -15.85
C ILE A 298 -8.30 -9.46 -17.34
N GLU A 299 -7.26 -8.96 -17.97
CA GLU A 299 -6.89 -8.93 -19.40
C GLU A 299 -7.90 -9.57 -20.37
N GLY A 300 -8.91 -8.80 -20.79
CA GLY A 300 -9.91 -9.23 -21.78
C GLY A 300 -10.99 -10.18 -21.26
N ALA A 301 -11.01 -10.52 -19.96
CA ALA A 301 -12.08 -11.31 -19.37
C ALA A 301 -13.38 -10.50 -19.19
N PHE A 302 -13.24 -9.26 -18.75
CA PHE A 302 -14.34 -8.28 -18.63
C PHE A 302 -13.79 -6.85 -18.64
N GLU A 303 -14.66 -5.87 -18.83
CA GLU A 303 -14.34 -4.44 -18.68
C GLU A 303 -14.55 -4.01 -17.24
N MET A 304 -13.55 -3.35 -16.65
CA MET A 304 -13.60 -2.79 -15.28
C MET A 304 -14.09 -1.35 -15.35
N GLY A 305 -15.03 -0.99 -14.50
CA GLY A 305 -15.47 0.38 -14.25
C GLY A 305 -15.29 0.78 -12.80
N ALA A 306 -15.54 2.05 -12.49
CA ALA A 306 -15.49 2.58 -11.13
C ALA A 306 -16.65 3.50 -10.82
N PHE A 307 -16.97 3.68 -9.53
CA PHE A 307 -17.86 4.71 -9.05
C PHE A 307 -17.43 5.19 -7.65
N PRO A 308 -17.67 6.47 -7.32
CA PRO A 308 -17.37 7.01 -6.01
C PRO A 308 -18.33 6.44 -4.96
N PRO A 309 -18.04 6.61 -3.64
CA PRO A 309 -18.97 6.22 -2.58
C PRO A 309 -20.34 6.87 -2.81
N PRO A 310 -21.43 6.07 -2.84
CA PRO A 310 -22.77 6.59 -3.06
C PRO A 310 -23.18 7.61 -1.99
N VAL A 311 -23.87 8.66 -2.40
CA VAL A 311 -24.42 9.66 -1.47
C VAL A 311 -25.68 9.12 -0.76
N ALA A 312 -26.01 9.67 0.42
CA ALA A 312 -27.16 9.21 1.18
C ALA A 312 -28.49 9.42 0.43
N ALA A 313 -28.64 10.55 -0.24
CA ALA A 313 -29.81 10.87 -1.10
C ALA A 313 -29.40 11.69 -2.32
N GLU A 314 -30.23 11.69 -3.35
CA GLU A 314 -30.02 12.50 -4.56
C GLU A 314 -29.87 13.98 -4.22
N GLY A 315 -28.79 14.59 -4.71
CA GLY A 315 -28.45 15.99 -4.48
C GLY A 315 -27.62 16.25 -3.23
N ASP A 316 -27.33 15.23 -2.43
CA ASP A 316 -26.38 15.37 -1.32
C ASP A 316 -24.94 15.56 -1.84
N THR A 317 -24.10 16.13 -0.99
CA THR A 317 -22.68 16.30 -1.28
C THR A 317 -21.99 14.94 -1.36
N CYS A 318 -21.26 14.70 -2.44
CA CYS A 318 -20.36 13.56 -2.57
C CYS A 318 -19.09 13.81 -1.74
N TYR A 319 -18.61 12.79 -1.04
CA TYR A 319 -17.35 12.81 -0.30
C TYR A 319 -16.48 11.64 -0.76
N ILE A 320 -15.19 11.92 -0.98
CA ILE A 320 -14.19 10.89 -1.29
C ILE A 320 -13.06 10.94 -0.27
N SER A 321 -12.59 9.78 0.15
CA SER A 321 -11.31 9.70 0.86
C SER A 321 -10.19 9.73 -0.17
N ASP A 322 -9.62 10.92 -0.37
CA ASP A 322 -8.42 11.17 -1.19
C ASP A 322 -7.30 11.56 -0.23
N HIS A 323 -6.44 10.63 0.06
CA HIS A 323 -5.45 10.84 1.09
C HIS A 323 -4.05 10.52 0.61
N THR A 324 -3.08 11.23 1.20
CA THR A 324 -1.68 10.85 1.09
C THR A 324 -1.52 9.42 1.56
N ASP A 325 -0.88 8.56 0.75
CA ASP A 325 -0.77 7.14 1.08
C ASP A 325 0.68 6.69 1.24
N ILE A 326 1.54 7.05 0.30
CA ILE A 326 2.88 6.49 0.22
C ILE A 326 3.95 7.57 0.08
N GLY A 327 4.98 7.49 0.93
CA GLY A 327 6.21 8.25 0.84
C GLY A 327 7.43 7.32 0.90
N MET A 328 8.62 7.88 0.70
CA MET A 328 9.88 7.15 0.79
C MET A 328 10.82 7.84 1.77
N GLY A 329 11.22 7.14 2.82
CA GLY A 329 12.17 7.59 3.83
C GLY A 329 13.50 6.86 3.75
N MET A 330 14.47 7.36 4.49
CA MET A 330 15.79 6.76 4.64
C MET A 330 15.94 6.20 6.06
N ASN A 331 16.34 4.95 6.18
CA ASN A 331 16.75 4.37 7.46
C ASN A 331 17.91 5.19 8.05
N ALA A 332 17.74 5.72 9.26
CA ALA A 332 18.78 6.54 9.90
C ALA A 332 20.09 5.77 10.17
N ALA A 333 20.02 4.43 10.19
CA ALA A 333 21.16 3.55 10.40
C ALA A 333 21.76 2.97 9.10
N THR A 334 21.35 3.45 7.92
CA THR A 334 21.91 2.96 6.65
C THR A 334 23.42 3.18 6.57
N GLU A 335 24.14 2.21 6.02
CA GLU A 335 25.57 2.32 5.72
C GLU A 335 25.83 3.04 4.37
N HIS A 336 24.76 3.34 3.59
CA HIS A 336 24.82 3.92 2.24
C HIS A 336 24.02 5.23 2.12
N PRO A 337 24.23 6.24 3.01
CA PRO A 337 23.39 7.43 3.04
C PRO A 337 23.46 8.29 1.77
N GLU A 338 24.59 8.32 1.07
CA GLU A 338 24.76 9.12 -0.15
C GLU A 338 24.00 8.50 -1.34
N GLU A 339 24.07 7.17 -1.48
CA GLU A 339 23.33 6.44 -2.51
C GLU A 339 21.83 6.45 -2.23
N ALA A 340 21.43 6.33 -0.96
CA ALA A 340 20.05 6.45 -0.55
C ALA A 340 19.49 7.85 -0.83
N ARG A 341 20.25 8.92 -0.56
CA ARG A 341 19.88 10.30 -0.95
C ARG A 341 19.74 10.43 -2.47
N THR A 342 20.65 9.83 -3.24
CA THR A 342 20.54 9.83 -4.71
C THR A 342 19.23 9.20 -5.19
N PHE A 343 18.84 8.09 -4.57
CA PHE A 343 17.56 7.45 -4.87
C PHE A 343 16.36 8.35 -4.50
N LEU A 344 16.38 8.97 -3.32
CA LEU A 344 15.32 9.86 -2.84
C LEU A 344 15.21 11.15 -3.70
N GLU A 345 16.33 11.68 -4.19
CA GLU A 345 16.32 12.79 -5.14
C GLU A 345 15.59 12.40 -6.44
N TRP A 346 15.84 11.19 -6.92
CA TRP A 346 15.12 10.69 -8.09
C TRP A 346 13.64 10.45 -7.80
N VAL A 347 13.29 9.84 -6.66
CA VAL A 347 11.88 9.65 -6.22
C VAL A 347 11.12 10.98 -6.15
N GLY A 348 11.76 12.06 -5.71
CA GLY A 348 11.15 13.40 -5.67
C GLY A 348 11.14 14.15 -7.01
N SER A 349 11.65 13.56 -8.10
CA SER A 349 11.73 14.21 -9.41
C SER A 349 10.42 14.15 -10.20
N PRO A 350 10.18 15.08 -11.14
CA PRO A 350 9.07 14.98 -12.09
C PRO A 350 9.13 13.75 -13.00
N GLU A 351 10.34 13.26 -13.29
CA GLU A 351 10.57 12.06 -14.10
C GLU A 351 10.00 10.82 -13.38
N PHE A 352 10.34 10.64 -12.10
CA PHE A 352 9.79 9.56 -11.30
C PHE A 352 8.27 9.71 -11.14
N ALA A 353 7.77 10.93 -10.90
CA ALA A 353 6.34 11.20 -10.77
C ALA A 353 5.54 10.69 -11.98
N ALA A 354 6.01 10.99 -13.20
CA ALA A 354 5.38 10.54 -14.43
C ALA A 354 5.51 9.00 -14.63
N LEU A 355 6.71 8.46 -14.35
CA LEU A 355 6.96 7.02 -14.45
C LEU A 355 6.07 6.24 -13.47
N TYR A 356 6.07 6.64 -12.19
CA TYR A 356 5.37 5.91 -11.13
C TYR A 356 3.85 5.93 -11.33
N ALA A 357 3.29 7.10 -11.62
CA ALA A 357 1.84 7.26 -11.81
C ALA A 357 1.29 6.49 -13.04
N ASN A 358 2.10 6.29 -14.07
CA ASN A 358 1.70 5.53 -15.27
C ASN A 358 2.10 4.05 -15.22
N ALA A 359 3.15 3.69 -14.46
CA ALA A 359 3.48 2.29 -14.18
C ALA A 359 2.52 1.66 -13.16
N LEU A 360 2.01 2.47 -12.23
CA LEU A 360 1.05 2.09 -11.18
C LEU A 360 -0.17 3.02 -11.25
N PRO A 361 -1.00 2.91 -12.31
CA PRO A 361 -2.20 3.75 -12.43
C PRO A 361 -3.08 3.57 -11.20
N GLY A 362 -3.54 4.73 -10.67
CA GLY A 362 -4.28 4.80 -9.40
C GLY A 362 -3.43 5.25 -8.20
N PHE A 363 -2.11 5.42 -8.39
CA PHE A 363 -1.26 6.18 -7.47
C PHE A 363 -1.03 7.57 -8.07
N PHE A 364 -1.70 8.56 -7.51
CA PHE A 364 -1.70 9.93 -8.02
C PHE A 364 -0.52 10.70 -7.45
N SER A 365 0.36 11.16 -8.35
CA SER A 365 1.59 11.86 -7.94
C SER A 365 1.28 13.09 -7.09
N MET A 366 2.05 13.26 -6.02
CA MET A 366 2.02 14.44 -5.15
C MET A 366 3.04 15.52 -5.57
N ASN A 367 3.82 15.28 -6.62
CA ASN A 367 4.74 16.28 -7.19
C ASN A 367 3.94 17.46 -7.75
N ALA A 368 4.43 18.68 -7.57
CA ALA A 368 3.78 19.88 -8.08
C ALA A 368 3.75 19.97 -9.61
N THR A 369 4.58 19.16 -10.31
CA THR A 369 4.53 19.05 -11.76
C THR A 369 3.35 18.15 -12.16
N PRO A 370 2.39 18.65 -12.95
CA PRO A 370 1.27 17.84 -13.41
C PRO A 370 1.71 16.61 -14.18
N VAL A 371 1.09 15.47 -13.92
CA VAL A 371 1.29 14.22 -14.65
C VAL A 371 0.07 13.94 -15.51
N GLU A 372 0.29 13.69 -16.80
CA GLU A 372 -0.74 13.19 -17.70
C GLU A 372 -0.96 11.70 -17.45
N MET A 373 -2.19 11.33 -17.07
CA MET A 373 -2.56 9.95 -16.81
C MET A 373 -2.92 9.24 -18.10
N GLU A 374 -2.27 8.11 -18.39
CA GLU A 374 -2.51 7.31 -19.60
C GLU A 374 -3.69 6.34 -19.41
N ASP A 375 -3.93 5.88 -18.19
CA ASP A 375 -5.01 4.94 -17.86
C ASP A 375 -6.36 5.66 -17.73
N PRO A 376 -7.40 5.24 -18.46
CA PRO A 376 -8.71 5.91 -18.44
C PRO A 376 -9.43 5.76 -17.10
N LEU A 377 -9.25 4.64 -16.39
CA LEU A 377 -9.89 4.41 -15.09
C LEU A 377 -9.23 5.26 -14.00
N ALA A 378 -7.89 5.40 -14.03
CA ALA A 378 -7.19 6.34 -13.16
C ALA A 378 -7.63 7.78 -13.41
N THR A 379 -7.85 8.15 -14.69
CA THR A 379 -8.40 9.46 -15.05
C THR A 379 -9.82 9.66 -14.50
N GLU A 380 -10.66 8.62 -14.52
CA GLU A 380 -12.00 8.65 -13.93
C GLU A 380 -11.94 8.93 -12.41
N PHE A 381 -11.09 8.23 -11.67
CA PHE A 381 -10.91 8.48 -10.24
C PHE A 381 -10.48 9.92 -9.95
N VAL A 382 -9.52 10.47 -10.70
CA VAL A 382 -9.08 11.86 -10.53
C VAL A 382 -10.21 12.85 -10.81
N SER A 383 -11.10 12.55 -11.77
CA SER A 383 -12.21 13.43 -12.11
C SER A 383 -13.21 13.62 -10.97
N TRP A 384 -13.27 12.70 -10.01
CA TRP A 384 -14.16 12.82 -8.85
C TRP A 384 -13.79 14.02 -7.96
N ARG A 385 -12.52 14.48 -7.97
CA ARG A 385 -12.08 15.71 -7.29
C ARG A 385 -12.81 16.97 -7.74
N GLU A 386 -13.38 16.95 -8.96
CA GLU A 386 -14.14 18.07 -9.50
C GLU A 386 -15.55 18.19 -8.89
N ASN A 387 -16.11 17.08 -8.42
CA ASN A 387 -17.51 16.96 -8.04
C ASN A 387 -17.73 16.53 -6.58
N CYS A 388 -16.70 15.99 -5.92
CA CYS A 388 -16.77 15.51 -4.55
C CYS A 388 -15.85 16.32 -3.63
N GLU A 389 -16.22 16.45 -2.37
CA GLU A 389 -15.35 17.02 -1.34
C GLU A 389 -14.35 15.96 -0.87
N GLU A 390 -13.08 16.35 -0.81
CA GLU A 390 -11.97 15.50 -0.41
C GLU A 390 -11.82 15.45 1.10
N THR A 391 -11.51 14.27 1.62
CA THR A 391 -11.15 14.06 3.03
C THR A 391 -10.02 13.02 3.13
N ILE A 392 -9.40 12.93 4.29
CA ILE A 392 -8.47 11.84 4.61
C ILE A 392 -9.17 10.84 5.53
N ARG A 393 -8.53 9.69 5.80
CA ARG A 393 -9.07 8.72 6.76
C ARG A 393 -9.31 9.36 8.12
N SER A 394 -10.46 9.08 8.73
CA SER A 394 -10.86 9.70 10.00
C SER A 394 -9.91 9.41 11.15
N THR A 395 -9.23 8.26 11.10
CA THR A 395 -8.27 7.81 12.12
C THR A 395 -6.88 8.42 12.00
N TYR A 396 -6.59 9.16 10.92
CA TYR A 396 -5.26 9.72 10.71
C TYR A 396 -4.94 10.89 11.64
N GLN A 397 -3.66 11.20 11.74
CA GLN A 397 -3.08 12.24 12.58
C GLN A 397 -3.30 11.92 14.07
N ILE A 398 -3.61 12.94 14.87
CA ILE A 398 -3.62 12.92 16.33
C ILE A 398 -4.48 11.79 16.95
N LEU A 399 -5.52 11.32 16.24
CA LEU A 399 -6.46 10.33 16.77
C LEU A 399 -5.87 8.90 16.89
N SER A 400 -4.72 8.65 16.28
CA SER A 400 -4.05 7.33 16.33
C SER A 400 -2.74 7.33 17.13
N ARG A 401 -2.44 8.38 17.89
CA ARG A 401 -1.18 8.50 18.66
C ARG A 401 -1.16 7.76 19.98
N GLY A 402 -2.33 7.52 20.57
CA GLY A 402 -2.41 6.93 21.89
C GLY A 402 -2.57 5.42 21.89
N THR A 403 -2.71 4.87 23.09
CA THR A 403 -3.00 3.45 23.30
C THR A 403 -4.25 3.34 24.16
N PRO A 404 -5.31 2.66 23.66
CA PRO A 404 -5.39 1.97 22.35
C PRO A 404 -5.32 2.92 21.14
N ASN A 405 -4.72 2.45 20.04
CA ASN A 405 -4.58 3.20 18.80
C ASN A 405 -5.89 3.13 18.00
N LEU A 406 -6.46 4.28 17.63
CA LEU A 406 -7.79 4.32 16.99
C LEU A 406 -7.81 3.62 15.62
N GLU A 407 -6.74 3.71 14.82
CA GLU A 407 -6.70 3.04 13.52
C GLU A 407 -6.76 1.51 13.68
N THR A 408 -5.89 0.95 14.52
CA THR A 408 -5.87 -0.50 14.80
C THR A 408 -7.19 -0.98 15.41
N GLU A 409 -7.75 -0.20 16.35
CA GLU A 409 -9.04 -0.56 16.95
C GLU A 409 -10.20 -0.46 15.95
N THR A 410 -10.14 0.45 14.98
CA THR A 410 -11.14 0.53 13.90
C THR A 410 -11.05 -0.68 12.96
N TRP A 411 -9.84 -1.23 12.72
CA TRP A 411 -9.68 -2.48 11.97
C TRP A 411 -10.40 -3.64 12.69
N ASN A 412 -10.11 -3.82 13.97
CA ASN A 412 -10.78 -4.82 14.81
C ASN A 412 -12.30 -4.62 14.83
N ALA A 413 -12.76 -3.39 15.04
CA ALA A 413 -14.18 -3.04 15.12
C ALA A 413 -14.93 -3.39 13.82
N SER A 414 -14.36 -2.99 12.66
CA SER A 414 -14.96 -3.25 11.35
C SER A 414 -15.07 -4.74 11.05
N ALA A 415 -14.02 -5.51 11.32
CA ALA A 415 -14.09 -6.97 11.17
C ALA A 415 -15.09 -7.62 12.15
N ASN A 416 -15.14 -7.14 13.40
CA ASN A 416 -16.03 -7.71 14.42
C ASN A 416 -17.51 -7.48 14.12
N VAL A 417 -17.89 -6.31 13.59
CA VAL A 417 -19.31 -6.10 13.19
C VAL A 417 -19.68 -6.97 12.00
N MET A 418 -18.78 -7.15 11.03
CA MET A 418 -19.05 -8.01 9.87
C MET A 418 -19.11 -9.48 10.25
N THR A 419 -18.27 -9.96 11.15
CA THR A 419 -18.36 -11.33 11.69
C THR A 419 -19.47 -11.51 12.73
N LYS A 420 -20.21 -10.43 13.03
CA LYS A 420 -21.33 -10.41 14.01
C LYS A 420 -20.90 -10.81 15.43
N SER A 421 -19.61 -10.63 15.76
CA SER A 421 -19.08 -10.86 17.12
C SER A 421 -19.36 -9.69 18.07
N GLU A 422 -19.52 -8.48 17.53
CA GLU A 422 -19.95 -7.26 18.24
C GLU A 422 -21.01 -6.53 17.40
N THR A 423 -21.89 -5.78 18.04
CA THR A 423 -22.85 -4.89 17.36
C THR A 423 -22.19 -3.54 16.99
N PRO A 424 -22.74 -2.78 16.03
CA PRO A 424 -22.28 -1.43 15.70
C PRO A 424 -22.19 -0.50 16.92
N GLU A 425 -23.14 -0.57 17.82
CA GLU A 425 -23.19 0.25 19.04
C GLU A 425 -22.13 -0.17 20.07
N GLU A 426 -21.85 -1.47 20.20
CA GLU A 426 -20.80 -2.00 21.09
C GLU A 426 -19.42 -1.60 20.61
N VAL A 427 -19.12 -1.72 19.32
CA VAL A 427 -17.81 -1.30 18.79
C VAL A 427 -17.62 0.21 18.90
N ALA A 428 -18.66 1.01 18.61
CA ALA A 428 -18.62 2.46 18.73
C ALA A 428 -18.34 2.91 20.17
N ALA A 429 -19.00 2.28 21.15
CA ALA A 429 -18.77 2.54 22.57
C ALA A 429 -17.35 2.16 22.99
N ARG A 430 -16.83 1.02 22.55
CA ARG A 430 -15.47 0.56 22.82
C ARG A 430 -14.42 1.50 22.22
N LEU A 431 -14.60 1.91 20.97
CA LEU A 431 -13.71 2.88 20.29
C LEU A 431 -13.72 4.23 21.03
N GLN A 432 -14.90 4.72 21.43
CA GLN A 432 -15.04 5.96 22.18
C GLN A 432 -14.36 5.88 23.54
N GLU A 433 -14.55 4.80 24.29
CA GLU A 433 -13.88 4.58 25.58
C GLU A 433 -12.36 4.54 25.40
N GLY A 434 -11.87 3.81 24.37
CA GLY A 434 -10.45 3.73 24.06
C GLY A 434 -9.86 5.09 23.74
N LEU A 435 -10.49 5.87 22.86
CA LEU A 435 -10.04 7.20 22.49
C LEU A 435 -10.06 8.17 23.69
N ALA A 436 -11.15 8.18 24.45
CA ALA A 436 -11.32 9.04 25.64
C ALA A 436 -10.31 8.70 26.77
N SER A 437 -9.75 7.50 26.78
CA SER A 437 -8.79 7.10 27.81
C SER A 437 -7.49 7.91 27.78
N TRP A 438 -7.14 8.48 26.63
CA TRP A 438 -5.88 9.22 26.46
C TRP A 438 -6.03 10.56 25.72
N TYR A 439 -7.11 10.78 24.96
CA TYR A 439 -7.31 12.01 24.18
C TYR A 439 -8.25 12.97 24.88
N GLU A 440 -7.69 14.07 25.43
CA GLU A 440 -8.41 15.02 26.28
C GLU A 440 -9.70 15.59 25.66
N PRO A 441 -9.75 16.01 24.36
CA PRO A 441 -10.99 16.51 23.78
C PRO A 441 -12.13 15.50 23.74
N GLN A 442 -11.85 14.22 23.87
CA GLN A 442 -12.84 13.16 23.84
C GLN A 442 -13.27 12.66 25.22
N GLN A 443 -12.68 13.19 26.30
CA GLN A 443 -13.00 12.84 27.70
C GLN A 443 -14.35 13.38 28.19
#